data_5a229b7e7c2ca8d62b635ce3ce76ef77
#
_entry.id   5a229b7e7c2ca8d62b635ce3ce76ef77
#
_cell.length_a   1.000
_cell.length_b   1.000
_cell.length_c   1.000
_cell.angle_alpha   90.00
_cell.angle_beta   90.00
_cell.angle_gamma   90.00
#
_symmetry.space_group_name_H-M   'P 1'
#
loop_
_entity.id
_entity.type
_entity.pdbx_description
1 polymer ?
#
loop_
_entity_poly.entity_id
_entity_poly.type
_entity_poly.pdbx_seq_one_letter_code
_entity_poly.pdbx_strand_id
1 'polypeptide(L)'
;MQKKDMLFLRRQVKKGGVVTNCAGVYVDTGAAIASEHVLNRYTLDEDDLARHMELIQAVLSPQLGRAAHAAALSAHQEDFLALRRTRWSVDKLNAVVNRIVQNCELPDPYYLVLFELTVDLPSKASDGAELEDGAFLYNGIGCAICPAKLSAPALGPTDSDVSSLTRRWTIGKPKTGFLYPALNEGREDADEAVLFSKNPTEEVLFERLFALNEDEPVLSAADQRAAFQAMAEDMGIRFASLQSIAEGLWHEANQPDAAPLDKGRMASVLREAGADMDHYDEAYEKAVHDTPLSADALSGRITSIFCGDTVIRMPAEKASSIRMEHINGIDCLVVPVNGEVAVNGVASSGR
;
A
#
# COMPACT_ATOMS: atom_id res chain seq x y z
N MET A 1 -2.96 2.48 -12.23
CA MET A 1 -2.50 1.06 -12.09
C MET A 1 -3.62 0.20 -11.55
N GLN A 2 -3.81 -1.02 -12.08
CA GLN A 2 -4.83 -1.96 -11.61
C GLN A 2 -4.26 -2.96 -10.59
N LYS A 3 -5.12 -3.54 -9.76
CA LYS A 3 -4.74 -4.54 -8.74
C LYS A 3 -4.06 -5.77 -9.32
N LYS A 4 -4.51 -6.24 -10.50
CA LYS A 4 -3.93 -7.39 -11.22
C LYS A 4 -2.47 -7.13 -11.62
N ASP A 5 -2.15 -5.91 -12.07
CA ASP A 5 -0.81 -5.52 -12.49
C ASP A 5 0.14 -5.48 -11.29
N MET A 6 -0.31 -4.94 -10.15
CA MET A 6 0.45 -4.94 -8.91
C MET A 6 0.71 -6.37 -8.41
N LEU A 7 -0.29 -7.25 -8.44
CA LEU A 7 -0.13 -8.65 -8.06
C LEU A 7 0.85 -9.40 -8.98
N PHE A 8 0.81 -9.08 -10.27
CA PHE A 8 1.76 -9.63 -11.25
C PHE A 8 3.19 -9.19 -10.90
N LEU A 9 3.47 -7.88 -10.74
CA LEU A 9 4.79 -7.39 -10.38
C LEU A 9 5.33 -8.02 -9.09
N ARG A 10 4.50 -8.14 -8.06
CA ARG A 10 4.88 -8.80 -6.80
C ARG A 10 5.30 -10.25 -6.99
N ARG A 11 4.58 -10.99 -7.84
CA ARG A 11 4.93 -12.39 -8.14
C ARG A 11 6.27 -12.46 -8.86
N GLN A 12 6.53 -11.56 -9.81
CA GLN A 12 7.80 -11.52 -10.53
C GLN A 12 8.97 -11.18 -9.60
N VAL A 13 8.83 -10.16 -8.76
CA VAL A 13 9.86 -9.78 -7.77
C VAL A 13 10.13 -10.93 -6.78
N LYS A 14 9.08 -11.65 -6.36
CA LYS A 14 9.24 -12.82 -5.49
C LYS A 14 9.94 -14.00 -6.17
N LYS A 15 9.74 -14.21 -7.46
CA LYS A 15 10.46 -15.23 -8.23
C LYS A 15 11.96 -14.91 -8.37
N GLY A 16 12.31 -13.62 -8.28
CA GLY A 16 13.68 -13.15 -8.45
C GLY A 16 14.06 -12.89 -9.91
N GLY A 17 15.25 -12.31 -10.11
CA GLY A 17 15.80 -12.06 -11.44
C GLY A 17 15.33 -10.76 -12.13
N VAL A 18 14.27 -10.12 -11.65
CA VAL A 18 13.67 -8.93 -12.27
C VAL A 18 14.25 -7.60 -11.78
N VAL A 19 14.97 -7.58 -10.67
CA VAL A 19 15.70 -6.39 -10.21
C VAL A 19 17.03 -6.35 -10.96
N THR A 20 17.18 -5.39 -11.86
CA THR A 20 18.36 -5.29 -12.74
C THR A 20 19.41 -4.36 -12.19
N ASN A 21 19.01 -3.28 -11.53
CA ASN A 21 19.88 -2.32 -10.88
C ASN A 21 19.37 -2.00 -9.47
N CYS A 22 20.30 -1.67 -8.56
CA CYS A 22 19.97 -1.26 -7.19
C CYS A 22 21.04 -0.32 -6.67
N ALA A 23 20.62 0.75 -5.99
CA ALA A 23 21.50 1.68 -5.29
C ALA A 23 20.97 1.91 -3.87
N GLY A 24 21.87 1.95 -2.89
CA GLY A 24 21.54 2.24 -1.50
C GLY A 24 22.27 3.50 -1.01
N VAL A 25 21.53 4.40 -0.37
CA VAL A 25 22.03 5.67 0.12
C VAL A 25 21.59 5.87 1.56
N TYR A 26 22.53 6.11 2.45
CA TYR A 26 22.26 6.52 3.82
C TYR A 26 22.14 8.04 3.89
N VAL A 27 21.03 8.52 4.41
CA VAL A 27 20.73 9.95 4.56
C VAL A 27 20.62 10.27 6.04
N ASP A 28 21.44 11.22 6.50
CA ASP A 28 21.41 11.71 7.87
C ASP A 28 20.38 12.84 8.04
N THR A 29 20.21 13.33 9.26
CA THR A 29 19.31 14.45 9.57
C THR A 29 19.69 15.70 8.78
N GLY A 30 18.67 16.44 8.28
CA GLY A 30 18.89 17.65 7.49
C GLY A 30 19.22 17.39 6.02
N ALA A 31 18.79 16.24 5.48
CA ALA A 31 19.01 15.87 4.07
C ALA A 31 20.48 15.78 3.64
N ALA A 32 21.39 15.56 4.59
CA ALA A 32 22.82 15.35 4.30
C ALA A 32 23.04 13.88 3.91
N ILE A 33 23.58 13.64 2.72
CA ILE A 33 23.96 12.31 2.28
C ILE A 33 25.24 11.89 2.99
N ALA A 34 25.15 10.94 3.92
CA ALA A 34 26.29 10.49 4.72
C ALA A 34 27.12 9.39 4.02
N SER A 35 26.52 8.61 3.14
CA SER A 35 27.24 7.62 2.34
C SER A 35 26.47 7.28 1.07
N GLU A 36 27.16 7.36 -0.06
CA GLU A 36 26.66 6.85 -1.34
C GLU A 36 27.29 5.47 -1.58
N HIS A 37 26.49 4.44 -1.50
CA HIS A 37 26.88 3.11 -1.96
C HIS A 37 26.06 2.78 -3.20
N VAL A 38 26.67 2.90 -4.37
CA VAL A 38 26.10 2.30 -5.58
C VAL A 38 26.24 0.80 -5.44
N LEU A 39 25.14 0.17 -5.01
CA LEU A 39 25.07 -1.27 -4.87
C LEU A 39 24.89 -1.86 -6.28
N ASN A 40 25.98 -2.28 -6.89
CA ASN A 40 25.84 -3.11 -8.07
C ASN A 40 25.44 -4.52 -7.61
N ARG A 41 24.32 -5.05 -8.12
CA ARG A 41 23.86 -6.41 -7.87
C ARG A 41 24.96 -7.46 -7.98
N TYR A 42 25.93 -7.25 -8.85
CA TYR A 42 27.05 -8.18 -9.10
C TYR A 42 28.19 -8.05 -8.09
N THR A 43 28.18 -7.02 -7.26
CA THR A 43 29.25 -6.76 -6.25
C THR A 43 28.78 -7.00 -4.81
N LEU A 44 27.47 -7.19 -4.60
CA LEU A 44 26.92 -7.57 -3.30
C LEU A 44 27.17 -9.07 -3.05
N ASP A 45 27.51 -9.43 -1.83
CA ASP A 45 27.42 -10.82 -1.42
C ASP A 45 25.96 -11.31 -1.39
N GLU A 46 25.77 -12.62 -1.32
CA GLU A 46 24.43 -13.21 -1.39
C GLU A 46 23.52 -12.77 -0.23
N ASP A 47 24.08 -12.58 0.97
CA ASP A 47 23.32 -12.17 2.16
C ASP A 47 22.88 -10.70 2.06
N ASP A 48 23.76 -9.82 1.62
CA ASP A 48 23.45 -8.39 1.42
C ASP A 48 22.42 -8.22 0.30
N LEU A 49 22.55 -8.96 -0.79
CA LEU A 49 21.57 -8.96 -1.88
C LEU A 49 20.19 -9.44 -1.38
N ALA A 50 20.17 -10.53 -0.61
CA ALA A 50 18.93 -11.08 -0.05
C ALA A 50 18.23 -10.04 0.85
N ARG A 51 18.98 -9.30 1.67
CA ARG A 51 18.43 -8.22 2.52
C ARG A 51 17.85 -7.07 1.72
N HIS A 52 18.52 -6.62 0.67
CA HIS A 52 17.98 -5.59 -0.21
C HIS A 52 16.72 -6.07 -0.93
N MET A 53 16.68 -7.33 -1.38
CA MET A 53 15.49 -7.93 -1.97
C MET A 53 14.32 -8.01 -0.98
N GLU A 54 14.56 -8.28 0.32
CA GLU A 54 13.53 -8.21 1.35
C GLU A 54 12.94 -6.79 1.50
N LEU A 55 13.76 -5.75 1.44
CA LEU A 55 13.30 -4.35 1.48
C LEU A 55 12.46 -4.00 0.25
N ILE A 56 12.90 -4.38 -0.95
CA ILE A 56 12.18 -4.18 -2.22
C ILE A 56 10.84 -4.91 -2.20
N GLN A 57 10.81 -6.16 -1.77
CA GLN A 57 9.56 -6.91 -1.61
C GLN A 57 8.62 -6.28 -0.58
N ALA A 58 9.18 -5.75 0.50
CA ALA A 58 8.39 -5.13 1.56
C ALA A 58 7.73 -3.82 1.12
N VAL A 59 8.40 -2.98 0.32
CA VAL A 59 7.81 -1.73 -0.20
C VAL A 59 6.73 -2.01 -1.23
N LEU A 60 6.87 -3.06 -2.03
CA LEU A 60 5.88 -3.46 -3.03
C LEU A 60 4.73 -4.31 -2.45
N SER A 61 4.79 -4.71 -1.17
CA SER A 61 3.80 -5.61 -0.55
C SER A 61 2.45 -4.98 -0.20
N PRO A 62 2.28 -3.66 0.05
CA PRO A 62 1.00 -3.06 0.38
C PRO A 62 -0.05 -3.27 -0.71
N GLN A 63 -1.31 -3.44 -0.30
CA GLN A 63 -2.41 -3.57 -1.24
C GLN A 63 -2.74 -2.21 -1.86
N LEU A 64 -2.98 -2.20 -3.17
CA LEU A 64 -3.49 -1.04 -3.87
C LEU A 64 -4.84 -0.64 -3.25
N GLY A 65 -5.04 0.67 -3.06
CA GLY A 65 -6.21 1.21 -2.40
C GLY A 65 -6.15 1.23 -0.86
N ARG A 66 -5.05 0.75 -0.24
CA ARG A 66 -4.86 0.82 1.23
C ARG A 66 -3.63 1.62 1.62
N ALA A 67 -2.48 1.04 1.40
CA ALA A 67 -1.18 1.65 1.66
C ALA A 67 -0.33 1.68 0.39
N ALA A 68 -0.96 1.49 -0.76
CA ALA A 68 -0.46 1.74 -2.09
C ALA A 68 -1.59 2.33 -2.92
N HIS A 69 -1.33 3.34 -3.71
CA HIS A 69 -2.29 3.96 -4.61
C HIS A 69 -1.58 4.51 -5.84
N ALA A 70 -2.31 4.58 -6.93
CA ALA A 70 -1.86 5.19 -8.14
C ALA A 70 -2.14 6.69 -8.10
N ALA A 71 -1.17 7.49 -8.48
CA ALA A 71 -1.25 8.94 -8.49
C ALA A 71 -1.02 9.46 -9.91
N ALA A 72 -1.97 10.23 -10.43
CA ALA A 72 -1.82 10.90 -11.71
C ALA A 72 -0.80 12.03 -11.59
N LEU A 73 0.05 12.16 -12.62
CA LEU A 73 1.15 13.12 -12.66
C LEU A 73 0.79 14.27 -13.61
N SER A 74 1.11 15.50 -13.22
CA SER A 74 0.96 16.67 -14.10
C SER A 74 2.02 16.74 -15.20
N ALA A 75 3.13 16.01 -15.07
CA ALA A 75 4.22 15.96 -16.06
C ALA A 75 5.03 14.66 -15.95
N HIS A 76 5.57 14.22 -17.08
CA HIS A 76 6.49 13.10 -17.13
C HIS A 76 7.77 13.38 -16.30
N GLN A 77 8.25 12.35 -15.62
CA GLN A 77 9.43 12.46 -14.76
C GLN A 77 10.70 12.14 -15.54
N GLU A 78 11.15 13.11 -16.32
CA GLU A 78 12.26 12.94 -17.27
C GLU A 78 13.58 12.48 -16.63
N ASP A 79 13.86 12.85 -15.38
CA ASP A 79 15.09 12.42 -14.69
C ASP A 79 15.10 10.92 -14.44
N PHE A 80 13.96 10.33 -14.05
CA PHE A 80 13.82 8.89 -13.87
C PHE A 80 13.90 8.15 -15.21
N LEU A 81 13.25 8.68 -16.26
CA LEU A 81 13.34 8.12 -17.59
C LEU A 81 14.77 8.22 -18.16
N ALA A 82 15.48 9.33 -17.90
CA ALA A 82 16.88 9.50 -18.31
C ALA A 82 17.81 8.53 -17.56
N LEU A 83 17.57 8.25 -16.27
CA LEU A 83 18.33 7.26 -15.51
C LEU A 83 18.27 5.88 -16.19
N ARG A 84 17.08 5.43 -16.61
CA ARG A 84 16.89 4.20 -17.37
C ARG A 84 17.63 4.20 -18.72
N ARG A 85 17.41 5.27 -19.52
CA ARG A 85 18.04 5.40 -20.86
C ARG A 85 19.56 5.39 -20.81
N THR A 86 20.14 5.91 -19.74
CA THR A 86 21.59 5.97 -19.53
C THR A 86 22.17 4.75 -18.80
N ARG A 87 21.34 3.69 -18.61
CA ARG A 87 21.73 2.47 -17.90
C ARG A 87 22.37 2.78 -16.53
N TRP A 88 21.71 3.64 -15.77
CA TRP A 88 22.14 4.04 -14.43
C TRP A 88 23.54 4.68 -14.39
N SER A 89 23.83 5.60 -15.32
CA SER A 89 25.07 6.36 -15.24
C SER A 89 25.18 7.09 -13.90
N VAL A 90 26.37 7.17 -13.33
CA VAL A 90 26.62 7.74 -11.99
C VAL A 90 26.06 9.15 -11.87
N ASP A 91 26.26 10.00 -12.90
CA ASP A 91 25.75 11.39 -12.87
C ASP A 91 24.23 11.46 -12.79
N LYS A 92 23.52 10.59 -13.54
CA LYS A 92 22.06 10.55 -13.52
C LYS A 92 21.52 9.93 -12.24
N LEU A 93 22.19 8.92 -11.73
CA LEU A 93 21.85 8.32 -10.43
C LEU A 93 21.98 9.37 -9.31
N ASN A 94 23.08 10.10 -9.25
CA ASN A 94 23.28 11.16 -8.26
C ASN A 94 22.24 12.28 -8.41
N ALA A 95 21.87 12.67 -9.62
CA ALA A 95 20.84 13.67 -9.85
C ALA A 95 19.47 13.20 -9.30
N VAL A 96 19.10 11.96 -9.59
CA VAL A 96 17.82 11.37 -9.09
C VAL A 96 17.85 11.23 -7.57
N VAL A 97 18.92 10.71 -6.98
CA VAL A 97 19.07 10.58 -5.53
C VAL A 97 18.97 11.95 -4.85
N ASN A 98 19.71 12.94 -5.33
CA ASN A 98 19.67 14.31 -4.78
C ASN A 98 18.25 14.90 -4.88
N ARG A 99 17.56 14.71 -6.00
CA ARG A 99 16.18 15.16 -6.16
C ARG A 99 15.25 14.50 -5.14
N ILE A 100 15.35 13.18 -4.93
CA ILE A 100 14.54 12.48 -3.93
C ILE A 100 14.85 13.02 -2.54
N VAL A 101 16.12 13.12 -2.16
CA VAL A 101 16.54 13.58 -0.83
C VAL A 101 16.09 15.02 -0.54
N GLN A 102 16.18 15.92 -1.54
CA GLN A 102 15.74 17.31 -1.40
C GLN A 102 14.21 17.47 -1.26
N ASN A 103 13.44 16.56 -1.83
CA ASN A 103 11.97 16.61 -1.75
C ASN A 103 11.39 15.74 -0.63
N CYS A 104 12.16 14.81 -0.08
CA CYS A 104 11.76 13.92 1.00
C CYS A 104 12.46 14.32 2.32
N GLU A 105 12.14 15.50 2.86
CA GLU A 105 12.67 15.96 4.14
C GLU A 105 12.05 15.17 5.30
N LEU A 106 12.77 14.16 5.78
CA LEU A 106 12.37 13.39 6.96
C LEU A 106 13.14 13.88 8.21
N PRO A 107 12.49 13.91 9.38
CA PRO A 107 13.14 14.38 10.61
C PRO A 107 14.20 13.41 11.15
N ASP A 108 14.04 12.12 10.84
CA ASP A 108 14.92 11.04 11.30
C ASP A 108 15.81 10.53 10.16
N PRO A 109 17.00 9.99 10.47
CA PRO A 109 17.85 9.35 9.48
C PRO A 109 17.15 8.18 8.79
N TYR A 110 17.45 7.98 7.52
CA TYR A 110 16.86 6.92 6.73
C TYR A 110 17.84 6.31 5.72
N TYR A 111 17.52 5.12 5.26
CA TYR A 111 18.21 4.44 4.19
C TYR A 111 17.29 4.39 2.96
N LEU A 112 17.75 4.98 1.87
CA LEU A 112 17.05 5.00 0.59
C LEU A 112 17.57 3.86 -0.27
N VAL A 113 16.67 3.01 -0.75
CA VAL A 113 16.97 1.98 -1.76
C VAL A 113 16.26 2.36 -3.04
N LEU A 114 17.03 2.71 -4.06
CA LEU A 114 16.54 2.92 -5.42
C LEU A 114 16.81 1.65 -6.23
N PHE A 115 15.82 1.18 -6.98
CA PHE A 115 15.94 -0.08 -7.73
C PHE A 115 15.21 -0.01 -9.07
N GLU A 116 15.68 -0.79 -10.03
CA GLU A 116 15.04 -0.96 -11.33
C GLU A 116 14.42 -2.35 -11.44
N LEU A 117 13.17 -2.38 -11.89
CA LEU A 117 12.46 -3.60 -12.23
C LEU A 117 12.41 -3.74 -13.75
N THR A 118 12.89 -4.86 -14.26
CA THR A 118 12.74 -5.22 -15.67
C THR A 118 11.94 -6.52 -15.74
N VAL A 119 10.74 -6.44 -16.30
CA VAL A 119 9.79 -7.55 -16.30
C VAL A 119 9.24 -7.78 -17.71
N ASP A 120 9.31 -9.00 -18.19
CA ASP A 120 8.65 -9.41 -19.42
C ASP A 120 7.13 -9.48 -19.19
N LEU A 121 6.39 -8.74 -20.00
CA LEU A 121 4.94 -8.71 -19.98
C LEU A 121 4.42 -9.66 -21.05
N PRO A 122 3.52 -10.61 -20.70
CA PRO A 122 2.91 -11.46 -21.70
C PRO A 122 2.04 -10.61 -22.65
N SER A 123 2.31 -10.72 -23.96
CA SER A 123 1.42 -10.13 -24.95
C SER A 123 0.16 -11.00 -25.10
N LYS A 124 -1.01 -10.37 -25.12
CA LYS A 124 -2.27 -11.04 -25.38
C LYS A 124 -2.74 -10.70 -26.79
N ALA A 125 -3.14 -11.71 -27.54
CA ALA A 125 -3.87 -11.54 -28.79
C ALA A 125 -5.25 -10.93 -28.51
N SER A 126 -5.90 -10.41 -29.55
CA SER A 126 -7.25 -9.81 -29.44
C SER A 126 -8.33 -10.78 -28.95
N ASP A 127 -8.08 -12.09 -29.02
CA ASP A 127 -8.92 -13.18 -28.50
C ASP A 127 -8.56 -13.62 -27.07
N GLY A 128 -7.56 -12.95 -26.45
CA GLY A 128 -7.11 -13.26 -25.09
C GLY A 128 -6.06 -14.37 -24.98
N ALA A 129 -5.64 -15.00 -26.09
CA ALA A 129 -4.57 -15.99 -26.10
C ALA A 129 -3.21 -15.31 -25.82
N GLU A 130 -2.36 -15.96 -25.02
CA GLU A 130 -0.97 -15.50 -24.81
C GLU A 130 -0.16 -15.76 -26.10
N LEU A 131 0.45 -14.70 -26.63
CA LEU A 131 1.34 -14.79 -27.78
C LEU A 131 2.76 -15.06 -27.30
N GLU A 132 3.39 -16.09 -27.81
CA GLU A 132 4.79 -16.43 -27.50
C GLU A 132 5.80 -15.41 -28.08
N ASP A 133 5.44 -14.72 -29.17
CA ASP A 133 6.27 -13.73 -29.84
C ASP A 133 5.71 -12.31 -29.66
N GLY A 134 6.19 -11.58 -28.69
CA GLY A 134 5.83 -10.17 -28.51
C GLY A 134 5.77 -9.74 -27.04
N ALA A 135 6.74 -10.18 -26.24
CA ALA A 135 6.85 -9.69 -24.87
C ALA A 135 7.16 -8.19 -24.88
N PHE A 136 6.27 -7.42 -24.30
CA PHE A 136 6.57 -6.03 -23.94
C PHE A 136 7.44 -6.04 -22.69
N LEU A 137 8.51 -5.25 -22.70
CA LEU A 137 9.37 -5.11 -21.55
C LEU A 137 8.87 -3.94 -20.70
N TYR A 138 8.49 -4.22 -19.44
CA TYR A 138 8.23 -3.18 -18.45
C TYR A 138 9.52 -2.85 -17.71
N ASN A 139 9.86 -1.57 -17.65
CA ASN A 139 10.99 -1.06 -16.89
C ASN A 139 10.51 0.02 -15.91
N GLY A 140 10.40 -0.33 -14.63
CA GLY A 140 10.01 0.60 -13.57
C GLY A 140 11.18 0.92 -12.64
N ILE A 141 11.27 2.17 -12.21
CA ILE A 141 12.17 2.60 -11.13
C ILE A 141 11.34 2.66 -9.84
N GLY A 142 11.77 1.90 -8.85
CA GLY A 142 11.18 1.93 -7.52
C GLY A 142 12.12 2.54 -6.49
N CYS A 143 11.52 3.10 -5.45
CA CYS A 143 12.22 3.63 -4.29
C CYS A 143 11.61 3.07 -3.02
N ALA A 144 12.47 2.68 -2.06
CA ALA A 144 12.07 2.30 -0.73
C ALA A 144 12.78 3.19 0.29
N ILE A 145 12.03 3.88 1.14
CA ILE A 145 12.55 4.69 2.24
C ILE A 145 12.40 3.91 3.54
N CYS A 146 13.53 3.54 4.11
CA CYS A 146 13.65 2.68 5.27
C CYS A 146 14.15 3.49 6.48
N PRO A 147 13.48 3.48 7.64
CA PRO A 147 13.98 4.17 8.82
C PRO A 147 15.33 3.58 9.25
N ALA A 148 16.29 4.43 9.51
CA ALA A 148 17.57 4.04 10.07
C ALA A 148 17.63 4.46 11.55
N LYS A 149 18.07 3.56 12.42
CA LYS A 149 18.18 3.80 13.87
C LYS A 149 19.56 3.41 14.37
N LEU A 150 20.15 4.29 15.16
CA LEU A 150 21.37 3.98 15.86
C LEU A 150 21.02 3.12 17.11
N SER A 151 21.65 1.96 17.24
CA SER A 151 21.43 1.10 18.40
C SER A 151 21.83 1.79 19.70
N ALA A 152 21.22 1.38 20.81
CA ALA A 152 21.76 1.75 22.13
C ALA A 152 23.23 1.33 22.24
N PRO A 153 24.07 2.06 23.01
CA PRO A 153 25.43 1.65 23.26
C PRO A 153 25.46 0.26 23.89
N ALA A 154 26.23 -0.66 23.30
CA ALA A 154 26.41 -2.01 23.80
C ALA A 154 27.87 -2.38 23.82
N LEU A 155 28.25 -3.27 24.73
CA LEU A 155 29.60 -3.83 24.74
C LEU A 155 29.78 -4.67 23.47
N GLY A 156 30.82 -4.38 22.73
CA GLY A 156 31.14 -5.10 21.50
C GLY A 156 32.61 -5.52 21.46
N PRO A 157 32.93 -6.60 20.73
CA PRO A 157 34.29 -7.00 20.51
C PRO A 157 35.02 -5.96 19.64
N THR A 158 36.23 -5.62 19.98
CA THR A 158 37.20 -4.92 19.15
C THR A 158 38.36 -5.84 18.89
N ASP A 159 39.21 -5.53 17.91
CA ASP A 159 40.34 -6.34 17.51
C ASP A 159 41.34 -6.62 18.68
N SER A 160 41.25 -5.87 19.76
CA SER A 160 42.16 -5.99 20.91
C SER A 160 41.47 -6.07 22.28
N ASP A 161 40.18 -5.82 22.43
CA ASP A 161 39.52 -5.81 23.75
C ASP A 161 37.97 -5.93 23.63
N VAL A 162 37.30 -6.35 24.71
CA VAL A 162 35.83 -6.60 24.80
C VAL A 162 35.10 -5.39 25.36
N SER A 163 35.74 -4.26 25.65
CA SER A 163 35.20 -3.20 26.50
C SER A 163 34.76 -1.93 25.84
N SER A 164 34.74 -1.85 24.50
CA SER A 164 34.28 -0.63 23.84
C SER A 164 32.76 -0.58 23.68
N LEU A 165 32.17 0.55 24.07
CA LEU A 165 30.78 0.86 23.79
C LEU A 165 30.61 1.12 22.27
N THR A 166 30.09 0.14 21.57
CA THR A 166 29.80 0.24 20.13
C THR A 166 28.34 0.59 19.90
N ARG A 167 28.09 1.37 18.88
CA ARG A 167 26.76 1.63 18.34
C ARG A 167 26.73 1.20 16.90
N ARG A 168 25.64 0.56 16.47
CA ARG A 168 25.47 0.13 15.08
C ARG A 168 24.19 0.74 14.52
N TRP A 169 24.24 1.17 13.27
CA TRP A 169 23.05 1.51 12.53
C TRP A 169 22.30 0.24 12.11
N THR A 170 20.99 0.28 12.32
CA THR A 170 20.08 -0.77 11.87
C THR A 170 19.05 -0.18 10.93
N ILE A 171 18.82 -0.84 9.80
CA ILE A 171 17.85 -0.45 8.80
C ILE A 171 16.56 -1.23 9.05
N GLY A 172 15.47 -0.50 9.25
CA GLY A 172 14.13 -1.07 9.42
C GLY A 172 13.45 -1.38 8.09
N LYS A 173 12.27 -1.99 8.16
CA LYS A 173 11.44 -2.20 6.97
C LYS A 173 10.95 -0.87 6.40
N PRO A 174 10.79 -0.75 5.07
CA PRO A 174 10.34 0.48 4.44
C PRO A 174 8.96 0.90 4.98
N LYS A 175 8.81 2.19 5.18
CA LYS A 175 7.55 2.81 5.58
C LYS A 175 6.83 3.45 4.40
N THR A 176 7.61 4.01 3.48
CA THR A 176 7.10 4.68 2.30
C THR A 176 8.00 4.40 1.10
N GLY A 177 7.52 4.68 -0.10
CA GLY A 177 8.23 4.46 -1.35
C GLY A 177 7.35 4.73 -2.56
N PHE A 178 7.89 4.49 -3.75
CA PHE A 178 7.15 4.65 -4.99
C PHE A 178 7.63 3.67 -6.06
N LEU A 179 6.85 3.55 -7.13
CA LEU A 179 7.21 2.89 -8.38
C LEU A 179 6.77 3.78 -9.56
N TYR A 180 7.69 4.10 -10.46
CA TYR A 180 7.47 4.93 -11.63
C TYR A 180 8.23 4.41 -12.85
N PRO A 181 7.64 4.39 -14.04
CA PRO A 181 6.23 4.62 -14.34
C PRO A 181 5.34 3.50 -13.76
N ALA A 182 4.05 3.76 -13.65
CA ALA A 182 3.12 2.72 -13.27
C ALA A 182 2.97 1.66 -14.38
N LEU A 183 2.53 0.46 -14.00
CA LEU A 183 2.12 -0.58 -14.95
C LEU A 183 0.59 -0.56 -15.04
N ASN A 184 0.04 -0.21 -16.18
CA ASN A 184 -1.40 -0.12 -16.39
C ASN A 184 -1.82 -0.98 -17.57
N GLU A 185 -2.70 -1.96 -17.35
CA GLU A 185 -3.20 -2.90 -18.36
C GLU A 185 -2.10 -3.57 -19.19
N GLY A 186 -0.99 -3.94 -18.53
CA GLY A 186 0.15 -4.56 -19.19
C GLY A 186 1.01 -3.60 -20.04
N ARG A 187 0.97 -2.29 -19.78
CA ARG A 187 1.80 -1.28 -20.44
C ARG A 187 2.39 -0.31 -19.42
N GLU A 188 3.53 0.27 -19.76
CA GLU A 188 4.09 1.40 -19.00
C GLU A 188 3.17 2.61 -19.15
N ASP A 189 2.84 3.24 -18.01
CA ASP A 189 2.06 4.47 -17.96
C ASP A 189 2.92 5.56 -17.28
N ALA A 190 3.48 6.45 -18.10
CA ALA A 190 4.37 7.52 -17.65
C ALA A 190 3.60 8.71 -17.03
N ASP A 191 2.29 8.76 -17.18
CA ASP A 191 1.42 9.75 -16.59
C ASP A 191 0.96 9.36 -15.18
N GLU A 192 1.40 8.18 -14.70
CA GLU A 192 0.99 7.64 -13.42
C GLU A 192 2.19 7.08 -12.63
N ALA A 193 2.22 7.32 -11.32
CA ALA A 193 3.12 6.67 -10.38
C ALA A 193 2.34 5.86 -9.35
N VAL A 194 2.96 4.83 -8.77
CA VAL A 194 2.39 4.13 -7.62
C VAL A 194 3.13 4.57 -6.37
N LEU A 195 2.40 5.11 -5.42
CA LEU A 195 2.91 5.55 -4.13
C LEU A 195 2.60 4.50 -3.06
N PHE A 196 3.56 4.26 -2.20
CA PHE A 196 3.44 3.34 -1.07
C PHE A 196 3.66 4.11 0.21
N SER A 197 2.66 4.13 1.10
CA SER A 197 2.81 4.72 2.41
C SER A 197 2.03 3.93 3.46
N LYS A 198 2.64 3.72 4.63
CA LYS A 198 1.97 3.16 5.81
C LYS A 198 1.41 4.24 6.71
N ASN A 199 1.81 5.49 6.48
CA ASN A 199 1.41 6.63 7.25
C ASN A 199 0.97 7.76 6.30
N PRO A 200 -0.26 8.24 6.37
CA PRO A 200 -0.77 9.30 5.49
C PRO A 200 0.11 10.56 5.46
N THR A 201 0.69 10.94 6.60
CA THR A 201 1.57 12.11 6.68
C THR A 201 2.87 11.98 5.88
N GLU A 202 3.25 10.75 5.49
CA GLU A 202 4.44 10.50 4.68
C GLU A 202 4.12 10.52 3.16
N GLU A 203 2.85 10.55 2.75
CA GLU A 203 2.44 10.67 1.34
C GLU A 203 2.76 12.04 0.78
N VAL A 204 2.61 13.07 1.57
CA VAL A 204 2.95 14.47 1.23
C VAL A 204 4.39 14.63 0.72
N LEU A 205 5.30 13.72 1.11
CA LEU A 205 6.69 13.72 0.63
C LEU A 205 6.80 13.57 -0.88
N PHE A 206 5.88 12.85 -1.51
CA PHE A 206 5.93 12.59 -2.94
C PHE A 206 5.15 13.59 -3.79
N GLU A 207 4.30 14.41 -3.21
CA GLU A 207 3.55 15.46 -3.94
C GLU A 207 4.50 16.42 -4.65
N ARG A 208 5.54 16.87 -3.95
CA ARG A 208 6.57 17.76 -4.51
C ARG A 208 7.49 17.02 -5.49
N LEU A 209 7.85 15.77 -5.18
CA LEU A 209 8.76 14.97 -6.00
C LEU A 209 8.17 14.70 -7.38
N PHE A 210 6.88 14.36 -7.44
CA PHE A 210 6.22 13.93 -8.65
C PHE A 210 5.36 15.00 -9.32
N ALA A 211 5.23 16.19 -8.73
CA ALA A 211 4.30 17.22 -9.20
C ALA A 211 2.93 16.58 -9.49
N LEU A 212 2.29 16.03 -8.44
CA LEU A 212 1.03 15.34 -8.57
C LEU A 212 -0.04 16.27 -9.16
N ASN A 213 -0.99 15.70 -9.86
CA ASN A 213 -2.11 16.45 -10.41
C ASN A 213 -3.00 16.95 -9.26
N GLU A 214 -3.02 18.26 -9.03
CA GLU A 214 -3.80 18.88 -7.94
C GLU A 214 -5.31 18.76 -8.19
N ASP A 215 -5.72 18.57 -9.45
CA ASP A 215 -7.14 18.42 -9.83
C ASP A 215 -7.68 17.01 -9.49
N GLU A 216 -6.80 16.05 -9.24
CA GLU A 216 -7.15 14.69 -8.84
C GLU A 216 -6.46 14.31 -7.51
N PRO A 217 -6.87 14.87 -6.37
CA PRO A 217 -6.27 14.57 -5.09
C PRO A 217 -6.45 13.07 -4.76
N VAL A 218 -5.35 12.41 -4.48
CA VAL A 218 -5.35 11.02 -4.03
C VAL A 218 -5.66 11.01 -2.54
N LEU A 219 -6.86 10.60 -2.17
CA LEU A 219 -7.21 10.41 -0.77
C LEU A 219 -6.47 9.20 -0.20
N SER A 220 -5.82 9.39 0.94
CA SER A 220 -5.24 8.26 1.68
C SER A 220 -6.33 7.26 2.09
N ALA A 221 -5.96 6.00 2.33
CA ALA A 221 -6.93 5.01 2.80
C ALA A 221 -7.58 5.40 4.16
N ALA A 222 -6.92 6.23 4.95
CA ALA A 222 -7.48 6.77 6.19
C ALA A 222 -8.53 7.84 5.90
N ASP A 223 -8.25 8.75 4.97
CA ASP A 223 -9.18 9.82 4.59
C ASP A 223 -10.40 9.25 3.86
N GLN A 224 -10.19 8.24 2.99
CA GLN A 224 -11.30 7.54 2.34
C GLN A 224 -12.23 6.88 3.36
N ARG A 225 -11.67 6.23 4.40
CA ARG A 225 -12.49 5.66 5.49
C ARG A 225 -13.20 6.74 6.29
N ALA A 226 -12.55 7.85 6.58
CA ALA A 226 -13.15 8.97 7.30
C ALA A 226 -14.30 9.60 6.48
N ALA A 227 -14.10 9.78 5.18
CA ALA A 227 -15.13 10.27 4.26
C ALA A 227 -16.34 9.31 4.19
N PHE A 228 -16.07 8.01 4.02
CA PHE A 228 -17.12 6.99 4.02
C PHE A 228 -17.87 6.95 5.37
N GLN A 229 -17.16 7.04 6.49
CA GLN A 229 -17.76 7.08 7.82
C GLN A 229 -18.67 8.30 7.98
N ALA A 230 -18.20 9.48 7.60
CA ALA A 230 -19.00 10.71 7.67
C ALA A 230 -20.27 10.63 6.81
N MET A 231 -20.15 10.09 5.59
CA MET A 231 -21.30 9.83 4.72
C MET A 231 -22.29 8.85 5.35
N ALA A 232 -21.83 7.73 5.89
CA ALA A 232 -22.66 6.70 6.51
C ALA A 232 -23.38 7.20 7.77
N GLU A 233 -22.72 8.04 8.57
CA GLU A 233 -23.30 8.70 9.76
C GLU A 233 -24.37 9.73 9.35
N ASP A 234 -24.12 10.55 8.32
CA ASP A 234 -25.09 11.54 7.82
C ASP A 234 -26.34 10.87 7.24
N MET A 235 -26.18 9.73 6.57
CA MET A 235 -27.29 8.88 6.09
C MET A 235 -28.02 8.11 7.20
N GLY A 236 -27.49 8.02 8.41
CA GLY A 236 -28.07 7.26 9.50
C GLY A 236 -28.23 5.76 9.20
N ILE A 237 -27.22 5.15 8.55
CA ILE A 237 -27.29 3.75 8.10
C ILE A 237 -27.45 2.80 9.28
N ARG A 238 -28.44 1.89 9.19
CA ARG A 238 -28.74 0.93 10.24
C ARG A 238 -27.67 -0.15 10.34
N PHE A 239 -27.55 -0.75 11.54
CA PHE A 239 -26.58 -1.80 11.83
C PHE A 239 -26.58 -2.96 10.82
N ALA A 240 -27.76 -3.50 10.48
CA ALA A 240 -27.87 -4.59 9.51
C ALA A 240 -27.35 -4.19 8.12
N SER A 241 -27.65 -2.98 7.67
CA SER A 241 -27.13 -2.45 6.39
C SER A 241 -25.62 -2.22 6.44
N LEU A 242 -25.07 -1.70 7.56
CA LEU A 242 -23.62 -1.53 7.72
C LEU A 242 -22.86 -2.86 7.60
N GLN A 243 -23.41 -3.94 8.11
CA GLN A 243 -22.82 -5.28 7.97
C GLN A 243 -22.84 -5.76 6.52
N SER A 244 -23.97 -5.61 5.84
CA SER A 244 -24.12 -5.98 4.43
C SER A 244 -23.21 -5.12 3.53
N ILE A 245 -23.04 -3.82 3.86
CA ILE A 245 -22.11 -2.94 3.19
C ILE A 245 -20.66 -3.43 3.37
N ALA A 246 -20.27 -3.79 4.61
CA ALA A 246 -18.92 -4.28 4.88
C ALA A 246 -18.61 -5.57 4.09
N GLU A 247 -19.60 -6.46 3.94
CA GLU A 247 -19.50 -7.67 3.12
C GLU A 247 -19.46 -7.34 1.62
N GLY A 248 -20.33 -6.44 1.15
CA GLY A 248 -20.35 -5.97 -0.24
C GLY A 248 -19.03 -5.30 -0.65
N LEU A 249 -18.50 -4.39 0.18
CA LEU A 249 -17.19 -3.76 -0.05
C LEU A 249 -16.06 -4.79 -0.06
N TRP A 250 -16.14 -5.83 0.77
CA TRP A 250 -15.15 -6.92 0.74
C TRP A 250 -15.24 -7.72 -0.57
N HIS A 251 -16.43 -8.00 -1.06
CA HIS A 251 -16.64 -8.66 -2.35
C HIS A 251 -16.09 -7.80 -3.50
N GLU A 252 -16.44 -6.51 -3.55
CA GLU A 252 -15.90 -5.56 -4.54
C GLU A 252 -14.36 -5.52 -4.50
N ALA A 253 -13.78 -5.42 -3.30
CA ALA A 253 -12.33 -5.40 -3.11
C ALA A 253 -11.63 -6.68 -3.59
N ASN A 254 -12.31 -7.82 -3.62
CA ASN A 254 -11.73 -9.10 -4.04
C ASN A 254 -12.01 -9.45 -5.52
N GLN A 255 -12.72 -8.60 -6.25
CA GLN A 255 -12.88 -8.78 -7.69
C GLN A 255 -11.53 -8.63 -8.40
N PRO A 256 -11.23 -9.44 -9.42
CA PRO A 256 -9.99 -9.33 -10.21
C PRO A 256 -9.81 -7.95 -10.87
N ASP A 257 -10.92 -7.37 -11.30
CA ASP A 257 -11.01 -6.08 -12.00
C ASP A 257 -11.71 -5.03 -11.12
N ALA A 258 -11.38 -5.01 -9.81
CA ALA A 258 -11.95 -4.04 -8.88
C ALA A 258 -11.72 -2.61 -9.38
N ALA A 259 -12.78 -1.96 -9.83
CA ALA A 259 -12.74 -0.57 -10.26
C ALA A 259 -13.00 0.38 -9.08
N PRO A 260 -12.59 1.65 -9.17
CA PRO A 260 -12.92 2.64 -8.17
C PRO A 260 -14.42 2.74 -7.92
N LEU A 261 -14.78 3.00 -6.67
CA LEU A 261 -16.17 3.22 -6.26
C LEU A 261 -16.53 4.67 -6.52
N ASP A 262 -16.95 4.96 -7.73
CA ASP A 262 -17.58 6.24 -8.05
C ASP A 262 -18.95 6.35 -7.36
N LYS A 263 -19.59 7.53 -7.49
CA LYS A 263 -20.89 7.81 -6.90
C LYS A 263 -21.95 6.76 -7.27
N GLY A 264 -21.96 6.30 -8.52
CA GLY A 264 -22.93 5.32 -9.02
C GLY A 264 -22.71 3.91 -8.45
N ARG A 265 -21.46 3.46 -8.42
CA ARG A 265 -21.09 2.15 -7.83
C ARG A 265 -21.30 2.14 -6.33
N MET A 266 -20.92 3.21 -5.63
CA MET A 266 -21.19 3.34 -4.19
C MET A 266 -22.69 3.27 -3.92
N ALA A 267 -23.52 3.98 -4.69
CA ALA A 267 -24.98 3.90 -4.57
C ALA A 267 -25.51 2.47 -4.78
N SER A 268 -24.92 1.69 -5.68
CA SER A 268 -25.30 0.30 -5.91
C SER A 268 -25.00 -0.57 -4.68
N VAL A 269 -23.79 -0.47 -4.13
CA VAL A 269 -23.39 -1.21 -2.92
C VAL A 269 -24.31 -0.88 -1.74
N LEU A 270 -24.60 0.41 -1.53
CA LEU A 270 -25.50 0.85 -0.43
C LEU A 270 -26.92 0.35 -0.61
N ARG A 271 -27.46 0.42 -1.83
CA ARG A 271 -28.82 -0.02 -2.16
C ARG A 271 -28.98 -1.54 -2.00
N GLU A 272 -28.00 -2.32 -2.48
CA GLU A 272 -27.99 -3.77 -2.33
C GLU A 272 -27.92 -4.20 -0.84
N ALA A 273 -27.24 -3.40 -0.02
CA ALA A 273 -27.20 -3.59 1.42
C ALA A 273 -28.47 -3.12 2.17
N GLY A 274 -29.47 -2.59 1.44
CA GLY A 274 -30.72 -2.12 2.03
C GLY A 274 -30.59 -0.81 2.83
N ALA A 275 -29.63 0.04 2.47
CA ALA A 275 -29.53 1.38 3.02
C ALA A 275 -30.63 2.28 2.48
N ASP A 276 -31.12 3.21 3.30
CA ASP A 276 -32.02 4.27 2.86
C ASP A 276 -31.22 5.26 2.00
N MET A 277 -31.73 5.55 0.80
CA MET A 277 -31.06 6.38 -0.19
C MET A 277 -31.57 7.82 -0.27
N ASP A 278 -32.54 8.19 0.58
CA ASP A 278 -33.23 9.50 0.48
C ASP A 278 -32.27 10.70 0.59
N HIS A 279 -31.19 10.57 1.35
CA HIS A 279 -30.18 11.63 1.56
C HIS A 279 -28.81 11.28 0.97
N TYR A 280 -28.71 10.23 0.15
CA TYR A 280 -27.43 9.76 -0.38
C TYR A 280 -26.66 10.82 -1.15
N ASP A 281 -27.32 11.51 -2.08
CA ASP A 281 -26.64 12.49 -2.95
C ASP A 281 -26.03 13.63 -2.14
N GLU A 282 -26.75 14.15 -1.15
CA GLU A 282 -26.26 15.22 -0.28
C GLU A 282 -25.11 14.75 0.62
N ALA A 283 -25.24 13.56 1.21
CA ALA A 283 -24.22 12.97 2.06
C ALA A 283 -22.93 12.66 1.29
N TYR A 284 -23.06 12.15 0.07
CA TYR A 284 -21.93 11.84 -0.81
C TYR A 284 -21.18 13.13 -1.19
N GLU A 285 -21.88 14.15 -1.70
CA GLU A 285 -21.27 15.43 -2.08
C GLU A 285 -20.56 16.11 -0.91
N LYS A 286 -21.14 16.04 0.28
CA LYS A 286 -20.60 16.68 1.48
C LYS A 286 -19.33 15.97 2.00
N ALA A 287 -19.28 14.64 1.95
CA ALA A 287 -18.24 13.85 2.59
C ALA A 287 -17.16 13.34 1.62
N VAL A 288 -17.54 13.02 0.39
CA VAL A 288 -16.67 12.35 -0.60
C VAL A 288 -16.33 13.29 -1.75
N HIS A 289 -17.20 14.23 -2.06
CA HIS A 289 -17.13 15.08 -3.25
C HIS A 289 -17.09 14.21 -4.53
N ASP A 290 -16.32 14.62 -5.53
CA ASP A 290 -16.19 13.87 -6.79
C ASP A 290 -15.06 12.83 -6.80
N THR A 291 -14.37 12.64 -5.67
CA THR A 291 -13.21 11.73 -5.60
C THR A 291 -13.67 10.28 -5.45
N PRO A 292 -13.36 9.39 -6.41
CA PRO A 292 -13.73 7.98 -6.28
C PRO A 292 -13.03 7.31 -5.07
N LEU A 293 -13.77 6.49 -4.33
CA LEU A 293 -13.23 5.72 -3.22
C LEU A 293 -12.76 4.34 -3.70
N SER A 294 -11.85 3.72 -2.96
CA SER A 294 -11.39 2.37 -3.23
C SER A 294 -12.05 1.37 -2.30
N ALA A 295 -12.63 0.30 -2.85
CA ALA A 295 -13.16 -0.79 -2.03
C ALA A 295 -12.07 -1.41 -1.12
N ASP A 296 -10.82 -1.49 -1.58
CA ASP A 296 -9.69 -1.96 -0.77
C ASP A 296 -9.35 -1.03 0.40
N ALA A 297 -9.56 0.29 0.26
CA ALA A 297 -9.37 1.25 1.35
C ALA A 297 -10.45 1.12 2.42
N LEU A 298 -11.70 0.89 1.99
CA LEU A 298 -12.87 0.82 2.87
C LEU A 298 -13.05 -0.55 3.53
N SER A 299 -12.70 -1.64 2.84
CA SER A 299 -12.87 -3.00 3.33
C SER A 299 -11.64 -3.53 4.05
N GLY A 300 -11.83 -4.46 4.99
CA GLY A 300 -10.79 -5.25 5.65
C GLY A 300 -11.02 -6.74 5.48
N ARG A 301 -9.98 -7.57 5.66
CA ARG A 301 -10.18 -9.03 5.83
C ARG A 301 -10.95 -9.37 7.10
N ILE A 302 -10.95 -8.45 8.06
CA ILE A 302 -11.59 -8.59 9.36
C ILE A 302 -12.50 -7.40 9.55
N THR A 303 -13.77 -7.67 9.85
CA THR A 303 -14.73 -6.69 10.33
C THR A 303 -14.68 -6.68 11.86
N SER A 304 -14.70 -5.48 12.45
CA SER A 304 -14.75 -5.28 13.89
C SER A 304 -16.05 -4.57 14.27
N ILE A 305 -16.79 -5.16 15.18
CA ILE A 305 -18.00 -4.58 15.76
C ILE A 305 -17.67 -4.16 17.19
N PHE A 306 -17.89 -2.88 17.49
CA PHE A 306 -17.67 -2.31 18.82
C PHE A 306 -18.98 -2.16 19.55
N CYS A 307 -19.05 -2.71 20.76
CA CYS A 307 -20.22 -2.63 21.64
C CYS A 307 -19.75 -2.28 23.06
N GLY A 308 -19.68 -0.97 23.38
CA GLY A 308 -19.03 -0.50 24.58
C GLY A 308 -17.60 -0.97 24.68
N ASP A 309 -17.26 -1.65 25.76
CA ASP A 309 -15.90 -2.20 25.98
C ASP A 309 -15.66 -3.55 25.29
N THR A 310 -16.67 -4.09 24.59
CA THR A 310 -16.57 -5.38 23.90
C THR A 310 -16.28 -5.17 22.43
N VAL A 311 -15.32 -5.93 21.90
CA VAL A 311 -14.98 -5.94 20.47
C VAL A 311 -15.16 -7.35 19.91
N ILE A 312 -16.03 -7.47 18.91
CA ILE A 312 -16.21 -8.71 18.16
C ILE A 312 -15.47 -8.59 16.84
N ARG A 313 -14.56 -9.51 16.57
CA ARG A 313 -13.77 -9.56 15.32
C ARG A 313 -14.08 -10.83 14.56
N MET A 314 -14.37 -10.70 13.28
CA MET A 314 -14.66 -11.82 12.41
C MET A 314 -14.16 -11.57 10.98
N PRO A 315 -14.06 -12.63 10.15
CA PRO A 315 -13.82 -12.46 8.72
C PRO A 315 -14.91 -11.57 8.09
N ALA A 316 -14.52 -10.65 7.21
CA ALA A 316 -15.43 -9.67 6.61
C ALA A 316 -16.58 -10.35 5.83
N GLU A 317 -16.28 -11.47 5.16
CA GLU A 317 -17.28 -12.33 4.47
C GLU A 317 -18.39 -12.92 5.36
N LYS A 318 -18.25 -12.79 6.68
CA LYS A 318 -19.20 -13.29 7.68
C LYS A 318 -19.83 -12.17 8.50
N ALA A 319 -19.62 -10.92 8.10
CA ALA A 319 -20.10 -9.77 8.87
C ALA A 319 -21.63 -9.80 9.08
N SER A 320 -22.38 -10.19 8.05
CA SER A 320 -23.84 -10.30 8.08
C SER A 320 -24.40 -11.45 8.96
N SER A 321 -23.54 -12.35 9.45
CA SER A 321 -23.96 -13.45 10.31
C SER A 321 -24.39 -13.02 11.70
N ILE A 322 -23.89 -11.89 12.20
CA ILE A 322 -24.29 -11.33 13.51
C ILE A 322 -25.56 -10.53 13.34
N ARG A 323 -26.49 -10.70 14.26
CA ARG A 323 -27.77 -9.98 14.27
C ARG A 323 -27.90 -9.15 15.52
N MET A 324 -28.61 -8.04 15.39
CA MET A 324 -29.08 -7.27 16.54
C MET A 324 -30.53 -7.70 16.84
N GLU A 325 -30.78 -8.18 18.03
CA GLU A 325 -32.10 -8.61 18.48
C GLU A 325 -32.45 -7.92 19.82
N HIS A 326 -33.72 -7.56 19.96
CA HIS A 326 -34.24 -7.02 21.21
C HIS A 326 -34.72 -8.13 22.09
N ILE A 327 -33.95 -8.50 23.12
CA ILE A 327 -34.24 -9.61 24.01
C ILE A 327 -34.52 -9.07 25.44
N ASN A 328 -35.70 -9.32 25.96
CA ASN A 328 -36.10 -8.90 27.33
C ASN A 328 -35.89 -7.40 27.62
N GLY A 329 -36.14 -6.54 26.64
CA GLY A 329 -35.98 -5.08 26.82
C GLY A 329 -34.56 -4.56 26.63
N ILE A 330 -33.62 -5.38 26.16
CA ILE A 330 -32.21 -5.03 25.93
C ILE A 330 -31.84 -5.40 24.50
N ASP A 331 -31.11 -4.49 23.84
CA ASP A 331 -30.53 -4.77 22.52
C ASP A 331 -29.32 -5.68 22.67
N CYS A 332 -29.35 -6.82 22.00
CA CYS A 332 -28.34 -7.87 22.09
C CYS A 332 -27.74 -8.13 20.71
N LEU A 333 -26.42 -8.35 20.66
CA LEU A 333 -25.76 -8.92 19.49
C LEU A 333 -25.76 -10.43 19.58
N VAL A 334 -26.42 -11.07 18.63
CA VAL A 334 -26.53 -12.53 18.54
C VAL A 334 -25.49 -13.07 17.58
N VAL A 335 -24.57 -13.85 18.11
CA VAL A 335 -23.48 -14.48 17.35
C VAL A 335 -23.83 -15.94 17.12
N PRO A 336 -23.99 -16.43 15.87
CA PRO A 336 -24.24 -17.83 15.61
C PRO A 336 -23.00 -18.66 15.96
N VAL A 337 -23.23 -19.72 16.75
CA VAL A 337 -22.16 -20.64 17.14
C VAL A 337 -22.12 -21.81 16.17
N ASN A 338 -21.10 -21.81 15.30
CA ASN A 338 -20.86 -22.87 14.30
C ASN A 338 -19.68 -23.75 14.71
N GLY A 339 -19.67 -24.25 15.94
CA GLY A 339 -18.58 -25.07 16.44
C GLY A 339 -18.51 -25.11 17.96
N GLU A 340 -17.35 -25.53 18.46
CA GLU A 340 -17.08 -25.62 19.89
C GLU A 340 -16.85 -24.22 20.47
N VAL A 341 -17.47 -23.94 21.62
CA VAL A 341 -17.23 -22.70 22.37
C VAL A 341 -16.16 -22.95 23.40
N ALA A 342 -15.10 -22.15 23.37
CA ALA A 342 -14.04 -22.24 24.33
C ALA A 342 -13.85 -20.92 25.09
N VAL A 343 -13.56 -21.00 26.39
CA VAL A 343 -13.23 -19.86 27.25
C VAL A 343 -11.77 -20.01 27.70
N ASN A 344 -10.93 -19.05 27.38
CA ASN A 344 -9.49 -19.08 27.65
C ASN A 344 -8.82 -20.40 27.16
N GLY A 345 -9.25 -20.91 26.01
CA GLY A 345 -8.74 -22.13 25.41
C GLY A 345 -9.33 -23.43 26.00
N VAL A 346 -10.24 -23.34 26.97
CA VAL A 346 -10.95 -24.49 27.53
C VAL A 346 -12.29 -24.67 26.83
N ALA A 347 -12.46 -25.80 26.16
CA ALA A 347 -13.68 -26.14 25.45
C ALA A 347 -14.86 -26.32 26.40
N SER A 348 -16.02 -25.81 26.02
CA SER A 348 -17.26 -25.96 26.77
C SER A 348 -17.85 -27.36 26.53
N SER A 349 -18.09 -28.13 27.58
CA SER A 349 -18.65 -29.48 27.52
C SER A 349 -20.19 -29.49 27.68
N GLY A 350 -20.91 -28.63 26.99
CA GLY A 350 -22.36 -28.67 27.03
C GLY A 350 -23.02 -27.46 26.37
N ARG A 351 -24.22 -27.70 25.84
CA ARG A 351 -25.14 -26.65 25.41
C ARG A 351 -25.97 -26.20 26.59
#